data_c6c5d51bdd1f33ee07ee58bae0691789
#
_entry.id   c6c5d51bdd1f33ee07ee58bae0691789
#
_cell.length_a   1.000
_cell.length_b   1.000
_cell.length_c   1.000
_cell.angle_alpha   90.00
_cell.angle_beta   90.00
_cell.angle_gamma   90.00
#
_symmetry.space_group_name_H-M   'P 1'
#
loop_
_entity.id
_entity.type
_entity.pdbx_description
1 polymer ?
#
loop_
_entity_poly.entity_id
_entity_poly.type
_entity_poly.pdbx_seq_one_letter_code
_entity_poly.pdbx_strand_id
1 'polypeptide(L)'
;MAQPFPNHPQLRGNYAPINFEANIQDLVIEGDLPEGLSGSLYRNGPNPKYAPVGTYHWFGGDGMVHAFHFNEGRIDYINRWVETPKHRAEMAVGHSVARTRKTDPETGNVLPDRQNGLANTHIIWHGEQLLALDEGSHPFQVEPHSLASIGYCSQEPPLEGAMTAHPKIDPKTGELHGFGYMTEYAGSSLMTYNVLDKEGRVIRSDQFEAPYPAMVHDFVITQDYVLFPLFPLTFDMARAASIGSPFAFDAAAGTKIGVLKRGAPVTDIRWIEGPLCFVFHYQNAWNEGALITLDTIEFAVAPNFPLADGSLPSYADAQGKLVRWHLNVKSGEIRRETVLEVAAEFPRIDERYTASRYRHGYIAAASTRQRGDGGLFHEITHIDMQSGETQTWDAGVGNGVSEPVFVPKSKTSAEGIGWLLATIYRHESHC
;
A
#
# COMPACT_ATOMS: atom_id res chain seq x y z
N MET A 1 -16.86 -17.87 -25.32
CA MET A 1 -17.40 -18.20 -23.98
C MET A 1 -16.42 -17.70 -22.96
N ALA A 2 -16.88 -17.02 -21.90
CA ALA A 2 -16.01 -16.58 -20.81
C ALA A 2 -15.32 -17.80 -20.18
N GLN A 3 -14.01 -17.75 -20.01
CA GLN A 3 -13.27 -18.79 -19.32
C GLN A 3 -13.56 -18.71 -17.81
N PRO A 4 -13.78 -19.85 -17.12
CA PRO A 4 -13.93 -19.86 -15.68
C PRO A 4 -12.60 -19.43 -15.00
N PHE A 5 -12.70 -18.78 -13.85
CA PHE A 5 -11.52 -18.47 -13.06
C PHE A 5 -10.82 -19.75 -12.59
N PRO A 6 -9.49 -19.80 -12.61
CA PRO A 6 -8.75 -20.97 -12.15
C PRO A 6 -8.94 -21.17 -10.64
N ASN A 7 -8.82 -22.43 -10.19
CA ASN A 7 -8.84 -22.74 -8.75
C ASN A 7 -7.51 -22.31 -8.11
N HIS A 8 -7.42 -21.04 -7.79
CA HIS A 8 -6.23 -20.40 -7.21
C HIS A 8 -6.57 -19.77 -5.84
N PRO A 9 -5.72 -19.88 -4.81
CA PRO A 9 -6.01 -19.34 -3.48
C PRO A 9 -6.35 -17.83 -3.49
N GLN A 10 -5.71 -17.07 -4.36
CA GLN A 10 -5.93 -15.61 -4.51
C GLN A 10 -7.09 -15.26 -5.47
N LEU A 11 -7.97 -16.20 -5.80
CA LEU A 11 -9.15 -16.01 -6.67
C LEU A 11 -10.39 -16.68 -6.08
N ARG A 12 -10.39 -16.99 -4.77
CA ARG A 12 -11.52 -17.65 -4.09
C ARG A 12 -11.68 -17.12 -2.67
N GLY A 13 -12.83 -17.38 -2.03
CA GLY A 13 -13.15 -16.91 -0.68
C GLY A 13 -13.14 -15.37 -0.64
N ASN A 14 -12.46 -14.78 0.32
CA ASN A 14 -12.30 -13.33 0.43
C ASN A 14 -11.63 -12.68 -0.80
N TYR A 15 -10.87 -13.44 -1.57
CA TYR A 15 -10.19 -12.97 -2.79
C TYR A 15 -10.95 -13.31 -4.07
N ALA A 16 -12.18 -13.83 -3.97
CA ALA A 16 -12.98 -14.14 -5.15
C ALA A 16 -13.33 -12.85 -5.91
N PRO A 17 -13.12 -12.80 -7.24
CA PRO A 17 -13.43 -11.61 -8.02
C PRO A 17 -14.92 -11.27 -7.98
N ILE A 18 -15.22 -9.97 -7.83
CA ILE A 18 -16.56 -9.43 -7.96
C ILE A 18 -16.81 -9.11 -9.44
N ASN A 19 -17.83 -9.71 -10.06
CA ASN A 19 -18.09 -9.59 -11.49
C ASN A 19 -19.16 -8.58 -11.88
N PHE A 20 -19.56 -7.71 -10.95
CA PHE A 20 -20.58 -6.70 -11.19
C PHE A 20 -20.16 -5.33 -10.65
N GLU A 21 -20.76 -4.30 -11.22
CA GLU A 21 -20.76 -2.95 -10.68
C GLU A 21 -22.15 -2.67 -10.11
N ALA A 22 -22.17 -2.06 -8.94
CA ALA A 22 -23.38 -1.70 -8.22
C ALA A 22 -23.45 -0.19 -7.98
N ASN A 23 -24.67 0.30 -7.81
CA ASN A 23 -25.00 1.61 -7.26
C ASN A 23 -26.27 1.40 -6.42
N ILE A 24 -26.11 1.36 -5.11
CA ILE A 24 -27.16 1.01 -4.16
C ILE A 24 -27.34 2.19 -3.23
N GLN A 25 -28.54 2.73 -3.19
CA GLN A 25 -28.92 3.80 -2.28
C GLN A 25 -29.51 3.20 -1.02
N ASP A 26 -29.25 3.85 0.12
CA ASP A 26 -29.88 3.57 1.40
C ASP A 26 -29.69 2.11 1.85
N LEU A 27 -28.41 1.73 2.08
CA LEU A 27 -28.06 0.41 2.60
C LEU A 27 -28.78 0.12 3.92
N VAL A 28 -29.13 -1.15 4.12
CA VAL A 28 -29.65 -1.61 5.41
C VAL A 28 -28.58 -1.46 6.48
N ILE A 29 -28.92 -0.75 7.56
CA ILE A 29 -28.04 -0.53 8.71
C ILE A 29 -28.50 -1.41 9.85
N GLU A 30 -27.60 -2.23 10.38
CA GLU A 30 -27.80 -3.01 11.60
C GLU A 30 -27.09 -2.29 12.75
N GLY A 31 -27.85 -1.93 13.80
CA GLY A 31 -27.35 -1.12 14.91
C GLY A 31 -27.49 0.37 14.65
N ASP A 32 -26.73 1.17 15.40
CA ASP A 32 -26.80 2.63 15.38
C ASP A 32 -25.63 3.22 14.57
N LEU A 33 -25.95 4.01 13.55
CA LEU A 33 -24.94 4.81 12.86
C LEU A 33 -24.52 5.97 13.78
N PRO A 34 -23.20 6.17 14.01
CA PRO A 34 -22.75 7.25 14.88
C PRO A 34 -23.23 8.62 14.42
N GLU A 35 -23.81 9.40 15.34
CA GLU A 35 -24.20 10.78 15.08
C GLU A 35 -22.98 11.62 14.68
N GLY A 36 -23.10 12.37 13.57
CA GLY A 36 -22.04 13.21 13.04
C GLY A 36 -21.03 12.50 12.14
N LEU A 37 -21.13 11.17 11.95
CA LEU A 37 -20.35 10.48 10.91
C LEU A 37 -20.89 10.86 9.54
N SER A 38 -20.08 11.54 8.73
CA SER A 38 -20.41 11.97 7.37
C SER A 38 -19.17 11.99 6.49
N GLY A 39 -19.37 11.90 5.17
CA GLY A 39 -18.28 11.84 4.20
C GLY A 39 -18.25 10.52 3.44
N SER A 40 -17.10 10.12 2.93
CA SER A 40 -17.00 8.94 2.09
C SER A 40 -15.80 8.09 2.51
N LEU A 41 -16.04 6.78 2.66
CA LEU A 41 -14.99 5.78 2.75
C LEU A 41 -14.76 5.20 1.36
N TYR A 42 -13.55 5.35 0.85
CA TYR A 42 -13.13 4.71 -0.39
C TYR A 42 -12.18 3.55 -0.08
N ARG A 43 -12.31 2.48 -0.86
CA ARG A 43 -11.43 1.33 -0.81
C ARG A 43 -11.10 0.91 -2.25
N ASN A 44 -9.82 0.63 -2.49
CA ASN A 44 -9.34 0.10 -3.76
C ASN A 44 -8.71 -1.28 -3.56
N GLY A 45 -8.75 -2.10 -4.58
CA GLY A 45 -8.10 -3.41 -4.54
C GLY A 45 -8.09 -4.10 -5.91
N PRO A 46 -7.23 -5.13 -6.06
CA PRO A 46 -7.16 -5.92 -7.28
C PRO A 46 -8.41 -6.80 -7.45
N ASN A 47 -9.10 -6.64 -8.55
CA ASN A 47 -10.30 -7.39 -8.92
C ASN A 47 -10.28 -7.72 -10.41
N PRO A 48 -9.65 -8.85 -10.83
CA PRO A 48 -9.52 -9.17 -12.25
C PRO A 48 -10.90 -9.36 -12.89
N LYS A 49 -11.15 -8.63 -13.97
CA LYS A 49 -12.42 -8.69 -14.72
C LYS A 49 -12.62 -10.03 -15.42
N TYR A 50 -11.53 -10.58 -15.97
CA TYR A 50 -11.52 -11.86 -16.68
C TYR A 50 -10.53 -12.82 -16.03
N ALA A 51 -10.75 -14.13 -16.25
CA ALA A 51 -9.84 -15.17 -15.79
C ALA A 51 -8.42 -14.89 -16.30
N PRO A 52 -7.42 -14.76 -15.41
CA PRO A 52 -6.06 -14.44 -15.80
C PRO A 52 -5.45 -15.56 -16.66
N VAL A 53 -4.58 -15.18 -17.59
CA VAL A 53 -3.81 -16.10 -18.42
C VAL A 53 -2.44 -16.34 -17.78
N GLY A 54 -2.08 -17.61 -17.58
CA GLY A 54 -0.82 -18.01 -16.95
C GLY A 54 -0.83 -17.93 -15.42
N THR A 55 0.35 -17.71 -14.83
CA THR A 55 0.48 -17.58 -13.36
C THR A 55 -0.14 -16.29 -12.89
N TYR A 56 -1.01 -16.38 -11.90
CA TYR A 56 -1.66 -15.23 -11.29
C TYR A 56 -0.98 -14.87 -9.96
N HIS A 57 -0.75 -13.59 -9.76
CA HIS A 57 -0.39 -12.99 -8.49
C HIS A 57 -1.43 -11.93 -8.13
N TRP A 58 -1.79 -11.82 -6.87
CA TRP A 58 -2.85 -10.91 -6.39
C TRP A 58 -2.67 -9.48 -6.89
N PHE A 59 -1.45 -8.97 -6.92
CA PHE A 59 -1.16 -7.62 -7.40
C PHE A 59 -1.42 -7.40 -8.89
N GLY A 60 -1.72 -8.46 -9.65
CA GLY A 60 -1.99 -8.40 -11.10
C GLY A 60 -3.45 -8.15 -11.49
N GLY A 61 -4.38 -8.07 -10.53
CA GLY A 61 -5.80 -7.81 -10.81
C GLY A 61 -6.07 -6.37 -11.24
N ASP A 62 -7.17 -6.14 -11.96
CA ASP A 62 -7.62 -4.78 -12.32
C ASP A 62 -8.08 -4.02 -11.08
N GLY A 63 -7.86 -2.72 -11.02
CA GLY A 63 -8.33 -1.90 -9.91
C GLY A 63 -9.85 -1.82 -9.88
N MET A 64 -10.44 -2.08 -8.70
CA MET A 64 -11.84 -1.81 -8.43
C MET A 64 -11.97 -0.93 -7.20
N VAL A 65 -12.60 0.22 -7.36
CA VAL A 65 -12.88 1.15 -6.27
C VAL A 65 -14.28 0.89 -5.73
N HIS A 66 -14.39 0.85 -4.41
CA HIS A 66 -15.62 0.80 -3.63
C HIS A 66 -15.76 2.10 -2.86
N ALA A 67 -16.94 2.69 -2.84
CA ALA A 67 -17.25 3.86 -2.03
C ALA A 67 -18.48 3.64 -1.19
N PHE A 68 -18.40 4.05 0.08
CA PHE A 68 -19.52 4.14 1.01
C PHE A 68 -19.70 5.61 1.36
N HIS A 69 -20.83 6.19 0.97
CA HIS A 69 -21.16 7.61 1.21
C HIS A 69 -22.09 7.73 2.41
N PHE A 70 -21.59 8.32 3.48
CA PHE A 70 -22.33 8.55 4.72
C PHE A 70 -22.95 9.95 4.68
N ASN A 71 -24.27 10.03 4.70
CA ASN A 71 -24.98 11.30 4.68
C ASN A 71 -26.27 11.23 5.47
N GLU A 72 -26.44 12.08 6.48
CA GLU A 72 -27.67 12.26 7.26
C GLU A 72 -28.28 10.95 7.77
N GLY A 73 -27.45 10.04 8.31
CA GLY A 73 -27.87 8.76 8.87
C GLY A 73 -28.16 7.68 7.83
N ARG A 74 -27.82 7.90 6.57
CA ARG A 74 -27.91 6.91 5.48
C ARG A 74 -26.53 6.57 4.95
N ILE A 75 -26.42 5.41 4.30
CA ILE A 75 -25.22 4.96 3.63
C ILE A 75 -25.58 4.52 2.21
N ASP A 76 -24.96 5.15 1.22
CA ASP A 76 -25.03 4.72 -0.17
C ASP A 76 -23.73 3.98 -0.53
N TYR A 77 -23.83 2.99 -1.42
CA TYR A 77 -22.70 2.20 -1.88
C TYR A 77 -22.58 2.19 -3.39
N ILE A 78 -21.37 2.34 -3.88
CA ILE A 78 -21.04 2.20 -5.29
C ILE A 78 -19.70 1.49 -5.46
N ASN A 79 -19.58 0.64 -6.49
CA ASN A 79 -18.28 0.11 -6.92
C ASN A 79 -18.13 0.20 -8.43
N ARG A 80 -16.87 0.45 -8.90
CA ARG A 80 -16.51 0.53 -10.32
C ARG A 80 -15.10 0.01 -10.54
N TRP A 81 -14.89 -0.65 -11.67
CA TRP A 81 -13.53 -0.85 -12.16
C TRP A 81 -12.91 0.48 -12.57
N VAL A 82 -11.60 0.61 -12.32
CA VAL A 82 -10.81 1.69 -12.89
C VAL A 82 -10.53 1.31 -14.35
N GLU A 83 -11.05 2.09 -15.28
CA GLU A 83 -10.94 1.84 -16.71
C GLU A 83 -9.54 2.19 -17.26
N THR A 84 -8.52 1.49 -16.77
CA THR A 84 -7.15 1.60 -17.28
C THR A 84 -7.08 1.14 -18.75
N PRO A 85 -6.00 1.45 -19.49
CA PRO A 85 -5.83 0.95 -20.87
C PRO A 85 -5.93 -0.58 -20.96
N LYS A 86 -5.37 -1.32 -19.98
CA LYS A 86 -5.51 -2.77 -19.92
C LYS A 86 -6.98 -3.19 -19.78
N HIS A 87 -7.69 -2.64 -18.80
CA HIS A 87 -9.11 -2.96 -18.56
C HIS A 87 -9.97 -2.68 -19.81
N ARG A 88 -9.77 -1.53 -20.45
CA ARG A 88 -10.48 -1.18 -21.70
C ARG A 88 -10.18 -2.17 -22.84
N ALA A 89 -8.92 -2.60 -22.96
CA ALA A 89 -8.53 -3.59 -23.97
C ALA A 89 -9.21 -4.96 -23.69
N GLU A 90 -9.25 -5.40 -22.44
CA GLU A 90 -9.94 -6.63 -22.03
C GLU A 90 -11.45 -6.56 -22.30
N MET A 91 -12.07 -5.42 -21.98
CA MET A 91 -13.49 -5.21 -22.27
C MET A 91 -13.79 -5.26 -23.78
N ALA A 92 -12.90 -4.74 -24.62
CA ALA A 92 -13.07 -4.74 -26.07
C ALA A 92 -12.98 -6.14 -26.69
N VAL A 93 -12.16 -7.05 -26.11
CA VAL A 93 -11.96 -8.42 -26.64
C VAL A 93 -12.73 -9.48 -25.87
N GLY A 94 -13.23 -9.19 -24.66
CA GLY A 94 -14.03 -10.10 -23.83
C GLY A 94 -13.22 -11.21 -23.12
N HIS A 95 -11.92 -11.01 -22.94
CA HIS A 95 -11.04 -11.93 -22.21
C HIS A 95 -9.81 -11.20 -21.68
N SER A 96 -9.09 -11.83 -20.73
CA SER A 96 -7.86 -11.26 -20.17
C SER A 96 -6.79 -11.09 -21.24
N VAL A 97 -6.08 -9.95 -21.21
CA VAL A 97 -4.95 -9.63 -22.06
C VAL A 97 -3.70 -9.36 -21.22
N ALA A 98 -2.54 -9.72 -21.75
CA ALA A 98 -1.28 -9.33 -21.15
C ALA A 98 -1.09 -7.81 -21.30
N ARG A 99 -0.54 -7.17 -20.26
CA ARG A 99 -0.11 -5.75 -20.39
C ARG A 99 0.92 -5.64 -21.51
N THR A 100 0.72 -4.70 -22.42
CA THR A 100 1.74 -4.36 -23.39
C THR A 100 2.97 -3.78 -22.68
N ARG A 101 4.14 -4.29 -23.05
CA ARG A 101 5.42 -3.79 -22.55
C ARG A 101 6.18 -3.15 -23.69
N LYS A 102 6.67 -1.96 -23.46
CA LYS A 102 7.61 -1.31 -24.38
C LYS A 102 8.99 -1.86 -24.09
N THR A 103 9.75 -2.17 -25.12
CA THR A 103 11.13 -2.65 -25.01
C THR A 103 12.02 -1.72 -25.79
N ASP A 104 13.12 -1.31 -25.21
CA ASP A 104 14.16 -0.56 -25.88
C ASP A 104 14.80 -1.45 -26.95
N PRO A 105 14.80 -1.05 -28.22
CA PRO A 105 15.30 -1.88 -29.31
C PRO A 105 16.82 -2.09 -29.29
N GLU A 106 17.58 -1.20 -28.62
CA GLU A 106 19.04 -1.26 -28.57
C GLU A 106 19.54 -2.10 -27.41
N THR A 107 18.92 -1.95 -26.23
CA THR A 107 19.36 -2.59 -25.00
C THR A 107 18.56 -3.84 -24.64
N GLY A 108 17.33 -4.00 -25.20
CA GLY A 108 16.40 -5.06 -24.82
C GLY A 108 15.69 -4.81 -23.46
N ASN A 109 15.95 -3.70 -22.81
CA ASN A 109 15.36 -3.39 -21.51
C ASN A 109 13.86 -3.11 -21.63
N VAL A 110 13.10 -3.61 -20.64
CA VAL A 110 11.67 -3.30 -20.54
C VAL A 110 11.49 -1.91 -19.97
N LEU A 111 11.00 -1.00 -20.82
CA LEU A 111 10.76 0.38 -20.46
C LEU A 111 9.45 0.53 -19.67
N PRO A 112 9.41 1.42 -18.68
CA PRO A 112 8.19 1.72 -17.96
C PRO A 112 7.16 2.43 -18.82
N ASP A 113 5.89 2.08 -18.65
CA ASP A 113 4.77 2.80 -19.23
C ASP A 113 3.91 3.37 -18.08
N ARG A 114 4.12 4.64 -17.77
CA ARG A 114 3.53 5.33 -16.61
C ARG A 114 2.02 5.57 -16.76
N GLN A 115 1.48 5.37 -17.94
CA GLN A 115 0.04 5.47 -18.21
C GLN A 115 -0.59 4.12 -18.56
N ASN A 116 0.02 3.03 -18.11
CA ASN A 116 -0.48 1.67 -18.34
C ASN A 116 -0.37 0.80 -17.07
N GLY A 117 -0.67 1.38 -15.92
CA GLY A 117 -0.77 0.70 -14.63
C GLY A 117 -2.09 -0.06 -14.46
N LEU A 118 -2.27 -0.59 -13.27
CA LEU A 118 -3.49 -1.31 -12.88
C LEU A 118 -4.39 -0.49 -11.95
N ALA A 119 -3.86 0.58 -11.35
CA ALA A 119 -4.55 1.47 -10.43
C ALA A 119 -5.31 0.70 -9.31
N ASN A 120 -4.68 -0.34 -8.73
CA ASN A 120 -5.35 -1.37 -7.96
C ASN A 120 -4.90 -1.50 -6.49
N THR A 121 -4.00 -0.63 -6.02
CA THR A 121 -3.37 -0.83 -4.71
C THR A 121 -3.99 0.06 -3.64
N HIS A 122 -4.09 1.36 -3.90
CA HIS A 122 -4.55 2.32 -2.91
C HIS A 122 -5.42 3.41 -3.54
N ILE A 123 -6.12 4.19 -2.70
CA ILE A 123 -6.92 5.33 -3.14
C ILE A 123 -6.80 6.46 -2.12
N ILE A 124 -6.51 7.66 -2.60
CA ILE A 124 -6.29 8.83 -1.76
C ILE A 124 -7.06 10.05 -2.27
N TRP A 125 -7.31 10.98 -1.38
CA TRP A 125 -7.79 12.33 -1.72
C TRP A 125 -6.66 13.34 -1.56
N HIS A 126 -6.30 14.00 -2.64
CA HIS A 126 -5.29 15.06 -2.61
C HIS A 126 -5.50 16.06 -3.76
N GLY A 127 -5.25 17.34 -3.52
CA GLY A 127 -5.39 18.38 -4.55
C GLY A 127 -6.80 18.43 -5.17
N GLU A 128 -7.84 18.21 -4.38
CA GLU A 128 -9.24 18.12 -4.82
C GLU A 128 -9.51 16.98 -5.82
N GLN A 129 -8.67 15.95 -5.83
CA GLN A 129 -8.77 14.80 -6.72
C GLN A 129 -8.82 13.49 -5.93
N LEU A 130 -9.65 12.56 -6.38
CA LEU A 130 -9.64 11.18 -5.92
C LEU A 130 -8.74 10.35 -6.85
N LEU A 131 -7.66 9.79 -6.28
CA LEU A 131 -6.55 9.19 -7.02
C LEU A 131 -6.42 7.71 -6.67
N ALA A 132 -6.63 6.84 -7.65
CA ALA A 132 -6.32 5.41 -7.57
C ALA A 132 -4.85 5.20 -7.96
N LEU A 133 -4.11 4.46 -7.12
CA LEU A 133 -2.66 4.33 -7.20
C LEU A 133 -2.23 2.89 -7.43
N ASP A 134 -1.10 2.73 -8.08
CA ASP A 134 -0.25 1.53 -8.07
C ASP A 134 1.23 1.96 -8.05
N GLU A 135 2.15 1.01 -7.89
CA GLU A 135 3.58 1.33 -7.74
C GLU A 135 4.29 1.64 -9.07
N GLY A 136 3.68 1.33 -10.19
CA GLY A 136 4.33 1.33 -11.51
C GLY A 136 3.91 2.48 -12.42
N SER A 137 2.90 3.26 -12.05
CA SER A 137 2.28 4.27 -12.92
C SER A 137 2.12 5.63 -12.25
N HIS A 138 1.67 6.59 -13.03
CA HIS A 138 1.13 7.84 -12.49
C HIS A 138 -0.21 7.59 -11.79
N PRO A 139 -0.65 8.48 -10.88
CA PRO A 139 -1.97 8.41 -10.28
C PRO A 139 -3.08 8.42 -11.34
N PHE A 140 -4.09 7.59 -11.16
CA PHE A 140 -5.27 7.57 -12.02
C PHE A 140 -6.44 8.27 -11.32
N GLN A 141 -6.96 9.34 -11.92
CA GLN A 141 -8.05 10.10 -11.36
C GLN A 141 -9.41 9.45 -11.65
N VAL A 142 -10.25 9.38 -10.61
CA VAL A 142 -11.65 8.97 -10.71
C VAL A 142 -12.57 10.06 -10.13
N GLU A 143 -13.80 10.11 -10.58
CA GLU A 143 -14.81 11.05 -10.06
C GLU A 143 -15.29 10.56 -8.68
N PRO A 144 -15.33 11.40 -7.63
CA PRO A 144 -15.57 10.94 -6.25
C PRO A 144 -16.93 10.29 -6.00
N HIS A 145 -18.01 10.76 -6.63
CA HIS A 145 -19.36 10.24 -6.36
C HIS A 145 -19.77 9.08 -7.26
N SER A 146 -19.49 9.18 -8.54
CA SER A 146 -19.85 8.15 -9.53
C SER A 146 -18.78 7.09 -9.75
N LEU A 147 -17.56 7.33 -9.26
CA LEU A 147 -16.35 6.56 -9.55
C LEU A 147 -16.04 6.45 -11.05
N ALA A 148 -16.58 7.35 -11.88
CA ALA A 148 -16.27 7.37 -13.29
C ALA A 148 -14.77 7.62 -13.51
N SER A 149 -14.17 6.83 -14.38
CA SER A 149 -12.75 6.95 -14.74
C SER A 149 -12.50 8.22 -15.54
N ILE A 150 -11.58 9.06 -15.07
CA ILE A 150 -11.15 10.27 -15.75
C ILE A 150 -9.91 10.00 -16.58
N GLY A 151 -8.85 9.47 -15.97
CA GLY A 151 -7.59 9.13 -16.65
C GLY A 151 -6.37 9.29 -15.76
N TYR A 152 -5.20 8.98 -16.31
CA TYR A 152 -3.93 9.26 -15.63
C TYR A 152 -3.71 10.76 -15.49
N CYS A 153 -3.26 11.16 -14.30
CA CYS A 153 -2.94 12.55 -14.05
C CYS A 153 -1.78 13.02 -14.92
N SER A 154 -1.94 14.17 -15.54
CA SER A 154 -0.90 14.91 -16.25
C SER A 154 -0.61 16.17 -15.45
N GLN A 155 0.38 16.10 -14.56
CA GLN A 155 0.81 17.26 -13.79
C GLN A 155 1.69 18.18 -14.67
N GLU A 156 1.67 19.48 -14.36
CA GLU A 156 2.56 20.48 -14.90
C GLU A 156 3.32 21.18 -13.75
N PRO A 157 4.64 21.01 -13.61
CA PRO A 157 5.51 20.13 -14.43
C PRO A 157 5.18 18.63 -14.25
N PRO A 158 5.61 17.78 -15.21
CA PRO A 158 5.32 16.34 -15.13
C PRO A 158 6.05 15.67 -13.97
N LEU A 159 5.48 14.56 -13.47
CA LEU A 159 6.16 13.67 -12.54
C LEU A 159 7.29 12.91 -13.27
N GLU A 160 8.47 12.91 -12.69
CA GLU A 160 9.52 11.98 -13.07
C GLU A 160 9.24 10.61 -12.45
N GLY A 161 9.23 9.56 -13.24
CA GLY A 161 8.97 8.20 -12.78
C GLY A 161 7.51 7.92 -12.38
N ALA A 162 7.32 6.90 -11.56
CA ALA A 162 6.02 6.53 -11.00
C ALA A 162 5.73 7.28 -9.70
N MET A 163 4.48 7.22 -9.25
CA MET A 163 4.10 7.56 -7.88
C MET A 163 3.95 6.26 -7.09
N THR A 164 4.50 6.20 -5.86
CA THR A 164 4.25 5.08 -4.94
C THR A 164 2.75 4.88 -4.70
N ALA A 165 2.35 3.65 -4.37
CA ALA A 165 0.99 3.39 -3.91
C ALA A 165 0.73 3.92 -2.48
N HIS A 166 1.77 4.22 -1.71
CA HIS A 166 1.70 4.69 -0.31
C HIS A 166 2.30 6.07 -0.10
N PRO A 167 1.85 7.12 -0.84
CA PRO A 167 2.33 8.47 -0.60
C PRO A 167 1.97 8.93 0.82
N LYS A 168 2.76 9.86 1.35
CA LYS A 168 2.53 10.43 2.69
C LYS A 168 2.11 11.89 2.54
N ILE A 169 0.97 12.23 3.14
CA ILE A 169 0.51 13.62 3.20
C ILE A 169 0.95 14.21 4.54
N ASP A 170 1.73 15.28 4.49
CA ASP A 170 2.08 16.04 5.68
C ASP A 170 0.88 16.90 6.11
N PRO A 171 0.25 16.62 7.26
CA PRO A 171 -0.96 17.34 7.67
C PRO A 171 -0.72 18.82 8.01
N LYS A 172 0.53 19.23 8.18
CA LYS A 172 0.90 20.64 8.49
C LYS A 172 1.00 21.50 7.24
N THR A 173 1.54 20.94 6.15
CA THR A 173 1.76 21.67 4.89
C THR A 173 0.74 21.32 3.83
N GLY A 174 0.10 20.14 3.91
CA GLY A 174 -0.72 19.56 2.87
C GLY A 174 0.10 18.98 1.71
N GLU A 175 1.43 18.98 1.80
CA GLU A 175 2.31 18.39 0.80
C GLU A 175 2.14 16.87 0.75
N LEU A 176 2.05 16.34 -0.47
CA LEU A 176 2.09 14.92 -0.72
C LEU A 176 3.51 14.53 -1.14
N HIS A 177 4.12 13.64 -0.36
CA HIS A 177 5.42 13.06 -0.63
C HIS A 177 5.25 11.68 -1.25
N GLY A 178 6.01 11.39 -2.30
CA GLY A 178 5.98 10.10 -2.98
C GLY A 178 7.32 9.77 -3.61
N PHE A 179 7.45 8.56 -4.10
CA PHE A 179 8.64 8.10 -4.80
C PHE A 179 8.26 7.13 -5.92
N GLY A 180 9.19 6.87 -6.81
CA GLY A 180 9.16 5.76 -7.76
C GLY A 180 10.45 4.97 -7.67
N TYR A 181 10.39 3.68 -7.98
CA TYR A 181 11.57 2.82 -8.08
C TYR A 181 11.63 2.16 -9.46
N MET A 182 12.82 1.70 -9.87
CA MET A 182 13.08 1.15 -11.22
C MET A 182 12.56 2.08 -12.32
N THR A 183 12.92 3.37 -12.22
CA THR A 183 12.27 4.41 -13.01
C THR A 183 12.79 4.52 -14.43
N GLU A 184 13.98 4.02 -14.73
CA GLU A 184 14.56 4.02 -16.06
C GLU A 184 14.10 2.79 -16.87
N TYR A 185 14.27 1.60 -16.31
CA TYR A 185 13.81 0.31 -16.85
C TYR A 185 13.57 -0.69 -15.72
N ALA A 186 12.88 -1.79 -16.02
CA ALA A 186 12.65 -2.85 -15.04
C ALA A 186 13.97 -3.49 -14.61
N GLY A 187 14.33 -3.33 -13.34
CA GLY A 187 15.61 -3.76 -12.77
C GLY A 187 16.68 -2.67 -12.71
N SER A 188 16.38 -1.42 -13.06
CA SER A 188 17.28 -0.31 -12.79
C SER A 188 17.29 0.06 -11.30
N SER A 189 18.41 0.57 -10.81
CA SER A 189 18.51 1.12 -9.44
C SER A 189 18.05 2.57 -9.34
N LEU A 190 17.64 3.19 -10.46
CA LEU A 190 17.18 4.57 -10.46
C LEU A 190 15.84 4.71 -9.76
N MET A 191 15.77 5.62 -8.78
CA MET A 191 14.59 6.01 -8.04
C MET A 191 14.27 7.48 -8.27
N THR A 192 13.03 7.87 -7.98
CA THR A 192 12.59 9.27 -7.95
C THR A 192 12.03 9.63 -6.60
N TYR A 193 12.20 10.89 -6.20
CA TYR A 193 11.51 11.49 -5.07
C TYR A 193 10.66 12.67 -5.54
N ASN A 194 9.37 12.58 -5.27
CA ASN A 194 8.38 13.53 -5.74
C ASN A 194 7.69 14.23 -4.57
N VAL A 195 7.44 15.52 -4.69
CA VAL A 195 6.61 16.29 -3.75
C VAL A 195 5.61 17.11 -4.55
N LEU A 196 4.35 16.98 -4.16
CA LEU A 196 3.25 17.79 -4.70
C LEU A 196 2.78 18.76 -3.61
N ASP A 197 2.44 19.99 -3.99
CA ASP A 197 1.81 20.93 -3.06
C ASP A 197 0.35 20.50 -2.72
N LYS A 198 -0.28 21.20 -1.81
CA LYS A 198 -1.65 20.89 -1.37
C LYS A 198 -2.71 21.03 -2.48
N GLU A 199 -2.39 21.71 -3.56
CA GLU A 199 -3.21 21.81 -4.77
C GLU A 199 -2.92 20.69 -5.81
N GLY A 200 -1.98 19.77 -5.53
CA GLY A 200 -1.62 18.65 -6.40
C GLY A 200 -0.61 18.99 -7.50
N ARG A 201 0.05 20.18 -7.45
CA ARG A 201 1.09 20.56 -8.40
C ARG A 201 2.44 20.00 -7.96
N VAL A 202 3.21 19.50 -8.92
CA VAL A 202 4.57 18.99 -8.65
C VAL A 202 5.48 20.17 -8.32
N ILE A 203 6.03 20.20 -7.11
CA ILE A 203 6.99 21.22 -6.66
C ILE A 203 8.41 20.65 -6.54
N ARG A 204 8.54 19.32 -6.58
CA ARG A 204 9.82 18.62 -6.59
C ARG A 204 9.67 17.28 -7.32
N SER A 205 10.63 16.95 -8.17
CA SER A 205 10.72 15.64 -8.84
C SER A 205 12.19 15.39 -9.18
N ASP A 206 12.90 14.69 -8.29
CA ASP A 206 14.35 14.47 -8.38
C ASP A 206 14.65 12.97 -8.56
N GLN A 207 15.69 12.66 -9.34
CA GLN A 207 16.18 11.29 -9.56
C GLN A 207 17.43 11.03 -8.72
N PHE A 208 17.57 9.82 -8.22
CA PHE A 208 18.76 9.35 -7.49
C PHE A 208 18.97 7.86 -7.65
N GLU A 209 20.23 7.41 -7.51
CA GLU A 209 20.58 6.00 -7.55
C GLU A 209 20.44 5.33 -6.19
N ALA A 210 19.76 4.19 -6.16
CA ALA A 210 19.73 3.29 -5.02
C ALA A 210 20.92 2.31 -5.06
N PRO A 211 21.35 1.74 -3.92
CA PRO A 211 22.44 0.77 -3.86
C PRO A 211 22.25 -0.48 -4.72
N TYR A 212 21.00 -0.90 -4.94
CA TYR A 212 20.64 -2.04 -5.78
C TYR A 212 19.17 -1.97 -6.19
N PRO A 213 18.76 -2.62 -7.29
CA PRO A 213 17.36 -2.70 -7.70
C PRO A 213 16.56 -3.59 -6.76
N ALA A 214 15.56 -3.04 -6.11
CA ALA A 214 14.66 -3.73 -5.20
C ALA A 214 13.23 -3.27 -5.38
N MET A 215 12.27 -4.10 -4.96
CA MET A 215 10.90 -3.66 -4.72
C MET A 215 10.88 -2.79 -3.47
N VAL A 216 10.38 -1.57 -3.60
CA VAL A 216 10.19 -0.61 -2.49
C VAL A 216 8.71 -0.30 -2.42
N HIS A 217 8.01 -0.92 -1.45
CA HIS A 217 6.56 -0.82 -1.38
C HIS A 217 6.11 0.47 -0.69
N ASP A 218 6.72 0.79 0.43
CA ASP A 218 6.37 1.94 1.27
C ASP A 218 7.63 2.67 1.76
N PHE A 219 7.45 3.88 2.29
CA PHE A 219 8.50 4.72 2.82
C PHE A 219 7.94 5.58 3.96
N VAL A 220 8.79 6.35 4.65
CA VAL A 220 8.35 7.21 5.75
C VAL A 220 8.85 8.63 5.60
N ILE A 221 8.04 9.56 6.12
CA ILE A 221 8.44 10.94 6.36
C ILE A 221 8.40 11.25 7.86
N THR A 222 9.25 12.14 8.29
CA THR A 222 9.19 12.81 9.59
C THR A 222 9.08 14.31 9.37
N GLN A 223 9.10 15.10 10.43
CA GLN A 223 9.12 16.56 10.29
C GLN A 223 10.33 17.03 9.49
N ASP A 224 11.50 16.41 9.70
CA ASP A 224 12.77 16.88 9.14
C ASP A 224 13.36 15.94 8.08
N TYR A 225 12.90 14.67 7.98
CA TYR A 225 13.53 13.66 7.14
C TYR A 225 12.54 12.90 6.27
N VAL A 226 13.08 12.36 5.18
CA VAL A 226 12.46 11.32 4.34
C VAL A 226 13.37 10.10 4.38
N LEU A 227 12.81 8.91 4.56
CA LEU A 227 13.55 7.65 4.55
C LEU A 227 13.09 6.78 3.39
N PHE A 228 14.05 6.29 2.61
CA PHE A 228 13.86 5.34 1.52
C PHE A 228 14.45 3.98 1.94
N PRO A 229 13.64 3.09 2.55
CA PRO A 229 14.14 1.80 2.98
C PRO A 229 14.18 0.83 1.81
N LEU A 230 15.35 0.24 1.57
CA LEU A 230 15.57 -0.84 0.62
C LEU A 230 15.75 -2.13 1.38
N PHE A 231 14.75 -2.99 1.32
CA PHE A 231 14.85 -4.36 1.81
C PHE A 231 15.35 -5.27 0.70
N PRO A 232 15.94 -6.42 1.03
CA PRO A 232 16.58 -7.29 0.04
C PRO A 232 15.58 -8.13 -0.79
N LEU A 233 14.42 -7.56 -1.16
CA LEU A 233 13.53 -8.10 -2.19
C LEU A 233 14.02 -7.60 -3.55
N THR A 234 15.13 -8.21 -4.01
CA THR A 234 15.87 -7.77 -5.19
C THR A 234 15.20 -8.20 -6.48
N PHE A 235 15.42 -7.42 -7.54
CA PHE A 235 14.96 -7.72 -8.89
C PHE A 235 16.10 -8.27 -9.74
N ASP A 236 15.84 -9.40 -10.43
CA ASP A 236 16.72 -9.95 -11.46
C ASP A 236 15.88 -10.66 -12.52
N MET A 237 15.91 -10.19 -13.76
CA MET A 237 15.13 -10.77 -14.85
C MET A 237 15.54 -12.22 -15.17
N ALA A 238 16.79 -12.59 -14.95
CA ALA A 238 17.25 -13.96 -15.15
C ALA A 238 16.58 -14.96 -14.20
N ARG A 239 16.17 -14.52 -13.02
CA ARG A 239 15.41 -15.34 -12.05
C ARG A 239 14.02 -15.74 -12.57
N ALA A 240 13.38 -14.92 -13.40
CA ALA A 240 12.07 -15.26 -13.95
C ALA A 240 12.09 -16.60 -14.72
N ALA A 241 13.19 -16.91 -15.39
CA ALA A 241 13.35 -18.17 -16.12
C ALA A 241 13.66 -19.36 -15.20
N SER A 242 14.35 -19.17 -14.08
CA SER A 242 14.82 -20.24 -13.19
C SER A 242 13.86 -20.54 -12.04
N ILE A 243 13.28 -19.52 -11.41
CA ILE A 243 12.38 -19.67 -10.24
C ILE A 243 10.95 -19.13 -10.46
N GLY A 244 10.61 -18.68 -11.67
CA GLY A 244 9.27 -18.20 -12.02
C GLY A 244 8.94 -16.78 -11.54
N SER A 245 9.88 -16.08 -10.89
CA SER A 245 9.72 -14.72 -10.40
C SER A 245 10.99 -13.91 -10.60
N PRO A 246 10.93 -12.68 -11.12
CA PRO A 246 12.09 -11.78 -11.15
C PRO A 246 12.42 -11.21 -9.76
N PHE A 247 11.46 -11.22 -8.83
CA PHE A 247 11.68 -10.80 -7.46
C PHE A 247 11.98 -11.98 -6.54
N ALA A 248 12.98 -11.84 -5.68
CA ALA A 248 13.28 -12.81 -4.63
C ALA A 248 13.90 -12.10 -3.42
N PHE A 249 13.60 -12.62 -2.22
CA PHE A 249 14.28 -12.17 -1.01
C PHE A 249 15.69 -12.73 -0.98
N ASP A 250 16.67 -11.86 -1.23
CA ASP A 250 18.10 -12.17 -1.31
C ASP A 250 18.84 -11.57 -0.11
N ALA A 251 18.96 -12.33 0.95
CA ALA A 251 19.59 -11.88 2.20
C ALA A 251 21.02 -11.33 2.01
N ALA A 252 21.72 -11.74 0.95
CA ALA A 252 23.09 -11.27 0.69
C ALA A 252 23.16 -9.79 0.28
N ALA A 253 22.07 -9.22 -0.25
CA ALA A 253 22.01 -7.80 -0.59
C ALA A 253 21.96 -6.91 0.66
N GLY A 254 21.48 -7.45 1.81
CA GLY A 254 21.32 -6.70 3.05
C GLY A 254 20.21 -5.65 2.96
N THR A 255 19.95 -4.94 4.06
CA THR A 255 19.01 -3.82 4.12
C THR A 255 19.76 -2.50 4.10
N LYS A 256 19.27 -1.53 3.31
CA LYS A 256 19.81 -0.17 3.25
C LYS A 256 18.70 0.83 3.52
N ILE A 257 18.97 1.80 4.39
CA ILE A 257 18.02 2.88 4.68
C ILE A 257 18.61 4.18 4.15
N GLY A 258 18.03 4.72 3.08
CA GLY A 258 18.39 6.04 2.56
C GLY A 258 17.73 7.12 3.42
N VAL A 259 18.53 7.98 4.05
CA VAL A 259 18.03 9.09 4.88
C VAL A 259 18.34 10.41 4.20
N LEU A 260 17.30 11.18 3.92
CA LEU A 260 17.38 12.49 3.31
C LEU A 260 16.76 13.54 4.25
N LYS A 261 17.45 14.64 4.52
CA LYS A 261 16.82 15.79 5.17
C LYS A 261 15.81 16.45 4.21
N ARG A 262 14.61 16.73 4.68
CA ARG A 262 13.59 17.40 3.84
C ARG A 262 14.15 18.75 3.33
N GLY A 263 13.90 19.03 2.06
CA GLY A 263 14.42 20.21 1.38
C GLY A 263 15.88 20.14 0.91
N ALA A 264 16.66 19.12 1.34
CA ALA A 264 18.01 18.93 0.83
C ALA A 264 18.01 18.29 -0.56
N PRO A 265 19.07 18.50 -1.39
CA PRO A 265 19.20 17.81 -2.66
C PRO A 265 19.34 16.29 -2.47
N VAL A 266 18.83 15.48 -3.42
CA VAL A 266 18.89 14.00 -3.33
C VAL A 266 20.29 13.44 -3.32
N THR A 267 21.30 14.21 -3.76
CA THR A 267 22.73 13.87 -3.66
C THR A 267 23.20 13.75 -2.21
N ASP A 268 22.47 14.31 -1.26
CA ASP A 268 22.78 14.26 0.17
C ASP A 268 22.17 13.03 0.86
N ILE A 269 21.51 12.12 0.12
CA ILE A 269 21.01 10.86 0.69
C ILE A 269 22.16 10.09 1.31
N ARG A 270 22.01 9.82 2.61
CA ARG A 270 22.93 8.97 3.33
C ARG A 270 22.35 7.57 3.47
N TRP A 271 23.03 6.58 2.94
CA TRP A 271 22.67 5.17 3.08
C TRP A 271 23.23 4.58 4.37
N ILE A 272 22.37 4.01 5.21
CA ILE A 272 22.68 3.39 6.49
C ILE A 272 22.38 1.90 6.38
N GLU A 273 23.26 1.05 6.94
CA GLU A 273 22.99 -0.39 7.07
C GLU A 273 21.81 -0.62 8.00
N GLY A 274 20.80 -1.36 7.52
CA GLY A 274 19.63 -1.75 8.28
C GLY A 274 19.67 -3.19 8.76
N PRO A 275 18.75 -3.58 9.64
CA PRO A 275 18.59 -4.97 10.03
C PRO A 275 18.05 -5.80 8.86
N LEU A 276 18.48 -7.06 8.76
CA LEU A 276 17.95 -7.99 7.78
C LEU A 276 16.51 -8.35 8.15
N CYS A 277 15.56 -7.85 7.39
CA CYS A 277 14.13 -8.06 7.55
C CYS A 277 13.40 -7.62 6.28
N PHE A 278 12.07 -7.65 6.30
CA PHE A 278 11.23 -7.06 5.27
C PHE A 278 10.09 -6.25 5.92
N VAL A 279 9.69 -5.18 5.28
CA VAL A 279 8.56 -4.35 5.68
C VAL A 279 7.73 -4.02 4.45
N PHE A 280 6.42 -4.29 4.51
CA PHE A 280 5.47 -3.74 3.55
C PHE A 280 5.02 -2.35 3.98
N HIS A 281 4.54 -2.18 5.22
CA HIS A 281 3.88 -0.95 5.65
C HIS A 281 4.47 -0.39 6.94
N TYR A 282 4.49 0.94 7.01
CA TYR A 282 4.86 1.71 8.19
C TYR A 282 3.62 2.28 8.85
N GLN A 283 3.57 2.23 10.18
CA GLN A 283 2.48 2.85 10.93
C GLN A 283 2.66 4.37 11.02
N ASN A 284 3.83 4.83 11.42
CA ASN A 284 4.21 6.26 11.42
C ASN A 284 5.71 6.42 11.72
N ALA A 285 6.21 7.65 11.55
CA ALA A 285 7.55 8.02 11.97
C ALA A 285 7.60 9.48 12.44
N TRP A 286 8.52 9.78 13.36
CA TRP A 286 8.81 11.14 13.81
C TRP A 286 10.28 11.26 14.18
N ASN A 287 10.76 12.47 14.40
CA ASN A 287 12.13 12.68 14.87
C ASN A 287 12.22 13.68 16.01
N GLU A 288 13.21 13.48 16.85
CA GLU A 288 13.67 14.41 17.86
C GLU A 288 15.14 14.72 17.58
N GLY A 289 15.37 15.83 16.88
CA GLY A 289 16.69 16.14 16.34
C GLY A 289 17.19 15.07 15.38
N ALA A 290 18.30 14.42 15.69
CA ALA A 290 18.90 13.38 14.86
C ALA A 290 18.41 11.96 15.18
N LEU A 291 17.54 11.80 16.15
CA LEU A 291 16.92 10.52 16.49
C LEU A 291 15.57 10.39 15.78
N ILE A 292 15.46 9.45 14.86
CA ILE A 292 14.21 9.08 14.19
C ILE A 292 13.64 7.87 14.90
N THR A 293 12.36 7.93 15.26
CA THR A 293 11.58 6.80 15.73
C THR A 293 10.55 6.47 14.66
N LEU A 294 10.42 5.19 14.31
CA LEU A 294 9.41 4.71 13.38
C LEU A 294 8.79 3.40 13.86
N ASP A 295 7.51 3.23 13.60
CA ASP A 295 6.75 2.03 13.90
C ASP A 295 6.33 1.34 12.60
N THR A 296 6.51 0.02 12.53
CA THR A 296 6.35 -0.74 11.29
C THR A 296 5.92 -2.18 11.55
N ILE A 297 5.34 -2.81 10.53
CA ILE A 297 5.13 -4.25 10.55
C ILE A 297 6.34 -4.93 9.93
N GLU A 298 7.13 -5.59 10.77
CA GLU A 298 8.38 -6.25 10.38
C GLU A 298 8.17 -7.75 10.19
N PHE A 299 8.64 -8.28 9.06
CA PHE A 299 8.71 -9.70 8.72
C PHE A 299 10.17 -10.17 8.70
N ALA A 300 10.41 -11.43 9.00
CA ALA A 300 11.77 -11.99 8.88
C ALA A 300 12.23 -12.03 7.41
N VAL A 301 11.32 -12.33 6.48
CA VAL A 301 11.53 -12.34 5.02
C VAL A 301 10.30 -11.79 4.30
N ALA A 302 10.40 -11.47 3.01
CA ALA A 302 9.26 -10.97 2.22
C ALA A 302 8.18 -12.05 2.08
N PRO A 303 6.99 -11.90 2.70
CA PRO A 303 5.88 -12.84 2.49
C PRO A 303 5.41 -12.77 1.02
N ASN A 304 4.87 -13.87 0.51
CA ASN A 304 4.37 -14.02 -0.87
C ASN A 304 5.42 -13.96 -1.98
N PHE A 305 6.70 -13.85 -1.65
CA PHE A 305 7.81 -13.87 -2.62
C PHE A 305 8.76 -15.04 -2.30
N PRO A 306 9.40 -15.64 -3.34
CA PRO A 306 10.39 -16.68 -3.11
C PRO A 306 11.67 -16.12 -2.47
N LEU A 307 12.43 -17.00 -1.81
CA LEU A 307 13.81 -16.74 -1.45
C LEU A 307 14.71 -16.84 -2.71
N ALA A 308 15.96 -16.39 -2.62
CA ALA A 308 16.89 -16.37 -3.75
C ALA A 308 17.15 -17.76 -4.38
N ASP A 309 16.99 -18.84 -3.61
CA ASP A 309 17.09 -20.23 -4.07
C ASP A 309 15.81 -20.80 -4.69
N GLY A 310 14.72 -20.00 -4.75
CA GLY A 310 13.42 -20.36 -5.28
C GLY A 310 12.50 -21.04 -4.27
N SER A 311 12.93 -21.33 -3.05
CA SER A 311 12.06 -21.85 -1.99
C SER A 311 11.09 -20.77 -1.50
N LEU A 312 9.95 -21.21 -0.95
CA LEU A 312 8.99 -20.29 -0.35
C LEU A 312 9.31 -20.06 1.13
N PRO A 313 9.03 -18.85 1.66
CA PRO A 313 9.17 -18.58 3.09
C PRO A 313 8.40 -19.57 3.96
N SER A 314 8.93 -19.87 5.15
CA SER A 314 8.17 -20.62 6.14
C SER A 314 6.97 -19.78 6.63
N TYR A 315 5.93 -20.46 7.14
CA TYR A 315 4.77 -19.76 7.70
C TYR A 315 5.18 -18.81 8.84
N ALA A 316 6.14 -19.22 9.68
CA ALA A 316 6.62 -18.42 10.80
C ALA A 316 7.37 -17.16 10.33
N ASP A 317 8.23 -17.30 9.31
CA ASP A 317 9.01 -16.17 8.78
C ASP A 317 8.16 -15.15 8.04
N ALA A 318 6.98 -15.58 7.55
CA ALA A 318 6.00 -14.74 6.87
C ALA A 318 4.97 -14.09 7.81
N GLN A 319 5.19 -14.10 9.14
CA GLN A 319 4.34 -13.40 10.11
C GLN A 319 4.91 -12.02 10.41
N GLY A 320 4.11 -10.98 10.14
CA GLY A 320 4.46 -9.60 10.50
C GLY A 320 4.22 -9.32 11.97
N LYS A 321 5.06 -8.51 12.59
CA LYS A 321 4.96 -8.05 13.98
C LYS A 321 5.10 -6.55 14.05
N LEU A 322 4.42 -5.91 15.00
CA LEU A 322 4.61 -4.48 15.22
C LEU A 322 5.93 -4.24 15.97
N VAL A 323 6.85 -3.54 15.32
CA VAL A 323 8.19 -3.26 15.81
C VAL A 323 8.47 -1.76 15.75
N ARG A 324 9.06 -1.21 16.80
CA ARG A 324 9.58 0.15 16.86
C ARG A 324 11.07 0.18 16.57
N TRP A 325 11.48 1.05 15.66
CA TRP A 325 12.88 1.32 15.37
C TRP A 325 13.29 2.69 15.88
N HIS A 326 14.49 2.77 16.42
CA HIS A 326 15.17 4.00 16.77
C HIS A 326 16.44 4.12 15.93
N LEU A 327 16.45 5.05 14.97
CA LEU A 327 17.55 5.29 14.07
C LEU A 327 18.23 6.60 14.42
N ASN A 328 19.51 6.56 14.76
CA ASN A 328 20.32 7.76 14.94
C ASN A 328 20.97 8.15 13.62
N VAL A 329 20.51 9.26 13.01
CA VAL A 329 21.00 9.72 11.70
C VAL A 329 22.49 10.03 11.71
N LYS A 330 23.09 10.47 12.85
CA LYS A 330 24.51 10.81 12.94
C LYS A 330 25.40 9.59 13.03
N SER A 331 25.09 8.64 13.91
CA SER A 331 25.90 7.42 14.10
C SER A 331 25.57 6.34 13.06
N GLY A 332 24.34 6.27 12.56
CA GLY A 332 23.80 5.18 11.76
C GLY A 332 23.36 3.98 12.60
N GLU A 333 23.35 4.09 13.91
CA GLU A 333 22.89 3.03 14.82
C GLU A 333 21.38 2.88 14.74
N ILE A 334 20.91 1.63 14.61
CA ILE A 334 19.49 1.26 14.65
C ILE A 334 19.25 0.31 15.82
N ARG A 335 18.34 0.67 16.71
CA ARG A 335 17.82 -0.19 17.77
C ARG A 335 16.37 -0.53 17.47
N ARG A 336 15.95 -1.76 17.81
CA ARG A 336 14.59 -2.25 17.60
C ARG A 336 14.02 -2.81 18.87
N GLU A 337 12.71 -2.60 19.06
CA GLU A 337 11.92 -3.23 20.12
C GLU A 337 10.60 -3.72 19.55
N THR A 338 10.20 -4.94 19.91
CA THR A 338 8.87 -5.46 19.55
C THR A 338 7.82 -4.77 20.42
N VAL A 339 6.86 -4.12 19.78
CA VAL A 339 5.74 -3.47 20.47
C VAL A 339 4.61 -4.47 20.71
N LEU A 340 4.32 -5.31 19.69
CA LEU A 340 3.26 -6.31 19.79
C LEU A 340 3.64 -7.59 19.04
N GLU A 341 3.58 -8.71 19.75
CA GLU A 341 3.97 -10.05 19.27
C GLU A 341 2.75 -10.83 18.78
N VAL A 342 2.04 -10.28 17.80
CA VAL A 342 0.92 -10.95 17.11
C VAL A 342 1.11 -10.84 15.61
N ALA A 343 0.54 -11.80 14.85
CA ALA A 343 0.51 -11.68 13.40
C ALA A 343 -0.32 -10.46 13.02
N ALA A 344 0.29 -9.48 12.37
CA ALA A 344 -0.32 -8.19 12.08
C ALA A 344 0.06 -7.66 10.70
N GLU A 345 -0.79 -6.81 10.15
CA GLU A 345 -0.56 -5.99 8.96
C GLU A 345 -1.51 -4.79 8.91
N PHE A 346 -1.36 -3.97 7.86
CA PHE A 346 -2.20 -2.79 7.61
C PHE A 346 -2.25 -1.82 8.79
N PRO A 347 -1.06 -1.33 9.22
CA PRO A 347 -0.99 -0.40 10.35
C PRO A 347 -1.52 0.99 9.96
N ARG A 348 -2.35 1.56 10.81
CA ARG A 348 -2.96 2.88 10.61
C ARG A 348 -2.90 3.72 11.87
N ILE A 349 -3.04 5.01 11.71
CA ILE A 349 -3.11 6.01 12.77
C ILE A 349 -4.23 7.02 12.47
N ASP A 350 -4.44 7.96 13.37
CA ASP A 350 -5.08 9.22 13.03
C ASP A 350 -4.15 10.03 12.12
N GLU A 351 -4.47 10.18 10.85
CA GLU A 351 -3.57 10.77 9.84
C GLU A 351 -3.22 12.25 10.11
N ARG A 352 -3.95 12.92 11.00
CA ARG A 352 -3.58 14.25 11.49
C ARG A 352 -2.24 14.27 12.23
N TYR A 353 -1.73 13.08 12.63
CA TYR A 353 -0.45 12.88 13.32
C TYR A 353 0.65 12.28 12.43
N THR A 354 0.42 12.16 11.13
CA THR A 354 1.47 11.73 10.18
C THR A 354 2.73 12.59 10.35
N ALA A 355 3.90 11.95 10.33
CA ALA A 355 5.20 12.56 10.55
C ALA A 355 5.41 13.22 11.93
N SER A 356 4.53 12.96 12.89
CA SER A 356 4.56 13.51 14.25
C SER A 356 4.44 12.41 15.29
N ARG A 357 4.84 12.71 16.53
CA ARG A 357 4.59 11.80 17.64
C ARG A 357 3.09 11.57 17.82
N TYR A 358 2.69 10.33 18.04
CA TYR A 358 1.32 9.89 18.16
C TYR A 358 1.16 8.90 19.31
N ARG A 359 -0.08 8.60 19.70
CA ARG A 359 -0.39 7.69 20.79
C ARG A 359 -1.22 6.49 20.36
N HIS A 360 -2.12 6.64 19.39
CA HIS A 360 -3.10 5.61 19.05
C HIS A 360 -2.78 4.99 17.69
N GLY A 361 -2.40 3.70 17.70
CA GLY A 361 -2.19 2.86 16.52
C GLY A 361 -3.33 1.86 16.33
N TYR A 362 -3.57 1.48 15.08
CA TYR A 362 -4.58 0.51 14.69
C TYR A 362 -3.99 -0.46 13.68
N ILE A 363 -4.25 -1.76 13.84
CA ILE A 363 -3.75 -2.80 12.95
C ILE A 363 -4.84 -3.83 12.66
N ALA A 364 -4.76 -4.48 11.51
CA ALA A 364 -5.40 -5.76 11.29
C ALA A 364 -4.52 -6.86 11.90
N ALA A 365 -5.09 -7.75 12.71
CA ALA A 365 -4.36 -8.75 13.46
C ALA A 365 -5.03 -10.13 13.43
N ALA A 366 -4.30 -11.15 13.83
CA ALA A 366 -4.78 -12.50 14.02
C ALA A 366 -4.01 -13.18 15.16
N SER A 367 -4.46 -13.01 16.41
CA SER A 367 -3.82 -13.59 17.61
C SER A 367 -3.86 -15.11 17.61
N THR A 368 -4.88 -15.71 16.98
CA THR A 368 -5.08 -17.17 16.87
C THR A 368 -4.78 -17.70 15.46
N ARG A 369 -4.02 -16.96 14.65
CA ARG A 369 -3.71 -17.32 13.28
C ARG A 369 -3.06 -18.68 13.17
N GLN A 370 -3.62 -19.55 12.32
CA GLN A 370 -3.13 -20.90 12.08
C GLN A 370 -2.82 -21.11 10.60
N ARG A 371 -1.94 -22.09 10.33
CA ARG A 371 -1.66 -22.49 8.95
C ARG A 371 -2.93 -23.03 8.30
N GLY A 372 -3.35 -22.42 7.18
CA GLY A 372 -4.53 -22.84 6.43
C GLY A 372 -5.78 -21.99 6.64
N ASP A 373 -5.72 -20.93 7.46
CA ASP A 373 -6.81 -19.96 7.61
C ASP A 373 -6.96 -18.98 6.41
N GLY A 374 -6.23 -19.23 5.33
CA GLY A 374 -6.25 -18.42 4.11
C GLY A 374 -5.45 -17.12 4.21
N GLY A 375 -4.71 -16.93 5.30
CA GLY A 375 -3.92 -15.70 5.53
C GLY A 375 -4.76 -14.49 5.91
N LEU A 376 -6.00 -14.68 6.32
CA LEU A 376 -6.89 -13.61 6.74
C LEU A 376 -6.54 -13.09 8.12
N PHE A 377 -6.60 -11.78 8.28
CA PHE A 377 -6.67 -11.13 9.58
C PHE A 377 -8.14 -11.02 9.97
N HIS A 378 -8.51 -11.43 11.16
CA HIS A 378 -9.91 -11.41 11.63
C HIS A 378 -10.12 -10.48 12.82
N GLU A 379 -9.08 -9.79 13.27
CA GLU A 379 -9.10 -8.87 14.40
C GLU A 379 -8.72 -7.46 13.94
N ILE A 380 -9.33 -6.46 14.57
CA ILE A 380 -8.84 -5.07 14.54
C ILE A 380 -8.37 -4.74 15.94
N THR A 381 -7.08 -4.42 16.07
CA THR A 381 -6.46 -4.11 17.37
C THR A 381 -6.07 -2.64 17.42
N HIS A 382 -6.58 -1.93 18.41
CA HIS A 382 -6.10 -0.63 18.85
C HIS A 382 -4.97 -0.82 19.84
N ILE A 383 -3.90 -0.02 19.70
CA ILE A 383 -2.74 -0.02 20.58
C ILE A 383 -2.53 1.40 21.11
N ASP A 384 -2.48 1.55 22.43
CA ASP A 384 -1.93 2.76 23.05
C ASP A 384 -0.40 2.65 23.03
N MET A 385 0.24 3.36 22.10
CA MET A 385 1.69 3.31 21.86
C MET A 385 2.53 3.89 23.01
N GLN A 386 1.88 4.51 24.01
CA GLN A 386 2.54 5.03 25.20
C GLN A 386 2.50 4.05 26.36
N SER A 387 1.36 3.40 26.61
CA SER A 387 1.21 2.43 27.72
C SER A 387 1.45 0.98 27.27
N GLY A 388 1.32 0.67 25.99
CA GLY A 388 1.33 -0.69 25.43
C GLY A 388 0.00 -1.43 25.64
N GLU A 389 -1.03 -0.78 26.18
CA GLU A 389 -2.35 -1.38 26.33
C GLU A 389 -3.02 -1.59 24.97
N THR A 390 -3.73 -2.71 24.84
CA THR A 390 -4.43 -3.08 23.61
C THR A 390 -5.91 -3.32 23.85
N GLN A 391 -6.72 -2.99 22.85
CA GLN A 391 -8.13 -3.35 22.75
C GLN A 391 -8.37 -3.99 21.39
N THR A 392 -8.96 -5.19 21.39
CA THR A 392 -9.18 -5.95 20.16
C THR A 392 -10.66 -6.22 19.95
N TRP A 393 -11.11 -5.94 18.73
CA TRP A 393 -12.38 -6.42 18.21
C TRP A 393 -12.13 -7.59 17.29
N ASP A 394 -12.87 -8.70 17.46
CA ASP A 394 -12.70 -9.95 16.72
C ASP A 394 -13.94 -10.25 15.85
N ALA A 395 -13.74 -10.36 14.54
CA ALA A 395 -14.76 -10.77 13.60
C ALA A 395 -15.03 -12.29 13.60
N GLY A 396 -14.19 -13.05 14.29
CA GLY A 396 -14.21 -14.51 14.34
C GLY A 396 -13.34 -15.17 13.27
N VAL A 397 -12.77 -16.32 13.63
CA VAL A 397 -11.90 -17.12 12.75
C VAL A 397 -12.63 -17.50 11.46
N GLY A 398 -11.93 -17.40 10.33
CA GLY A 398 -12.49 -17.64 8.99
C GLY A 398 -13.08 -16.40 8.33
N ASN A 399 -13.41 -15.35 9.09
CA ASN A 399 -13.76 -14.04 8.54
C ASN A 399 -12.50 -13.23 8.25
N GLY A 400 -12.64 -12.14 7.47
CA GLY A 400 -11.53 -11.27 7.13
C GLY A 400 -11.87 -9.81 7.40
N VAL A 401 -10.94 -9.08 8.03
CA VAL A 401 -11.03 -7.63 8.19
C VAL A 401 -10.16 -6.93 7.14
N SER A 402 -10.60 -5.79 6.64
CA SER A 402 -9.76 -4.91 5.84
C SER A 402 -8.86 -4.04 6.72
N GLU A 403 -7.97 -3.31 6.09
CA GLU A 403 -7.24 -2.20 6.69
C GLU A 403 -8.21 -1.25 7.43
N PRO A 404 -8.00 -0.98 8.75
CA PRO A 404 -8.86 -0.07 9.50
C PRO A 404 -8.57 1.39 9.14
N VAL A 405 -9.60 2.22 9.00
CA VAL A 405 -9.48 3.65 8.74
C VAL A 405 -10.01 4.42 9.93
N PHE A 406 -9.17 5.23 10.57
CA PHE A 406 -9.60 6.10 11.66
C PHE A 406 -10.23 7.37 11.12
N VAL A 407 -11.43 7.70 11.63
CA VAL A 407 -12.16 8.92 11.32
C VAL A 407 -12.29 9.75 12.60
N PRO A 408 -11.65 10.92 12.70
CA PRO A 408 -11.76 11.76 13.90
C PRO A 408 -13.19 12.30 14.04
N LYS A 409 -13.68 12.37 15.27
CA LYS A 409 -15.04 12.88 15.57
C LYS A 409 -15.23 14.33 15.08
N SER A 410 -14.17 15.10 15.08
CA SER A 410 -14.11 16.44 14.49
C SER A 410 -12.66 16.80 14.15
N LYS A 411 -12.45 17.84 13.35
CA LYS A 411 -11.09 18.36 13.03
C LYS A 411 -10.27 18.71 14.27
N THR A 412 -10.92 19.02 15.38
CA THR A 412 -10.28 19.48 16.64
C THR A 412 -10.42 18.50 17.79
N SER A 413 -11.03 17.32 17.59
CA SER A 413 -11.10 16.29 18.63
C SER A 413 -9.70 15.81 19.00
N ALA A 414 -9.49 15.40 20.26
CA ALA A 414 -8.25 14.79 20.69
C ALA A 414 -7.95 13.54 19.88
N GLU A 415 -6.68 13.15 19.80
CA GLU A 415 -6.25 11.90 19.18
C GLU A 415 -6.99 10.70 19.78
N GLY A 416 -7.36 9.74 18.95
CA GLY A 416 -8.12 8.56 19.37
C GLY A 416 -9.61 8.80 19.63
N ILE A 417 -10.09 10.04 19.57
CA ILE A 417 -11.53 10.35 19.70
C ILE A 417 -12.17 10.38 18.32
N GLY A 418 -12.80 9.28 17.94
CA GLY A 418 -13.38 9.08 16.62
C GLY A 418 -13.93 7.67 16.43
N TRP A 419 -13.96 7.22 15.20
CA TRP A 419 -14.48 5.94 14.78
C TRP A 419 -13.46 5.18 13.94
N LEU A 420 -13.53 3.86 13.96
CA LEU A 420 -12.82 2.99 13.03
C LEU A 420 -13.80 2.45 12.00
N LEU A 421 -13.46 2.58 10.73
CA LEU A 421 -14.19 2.01 9.61
C LEU A 421 -13.37 0.88 9.00
N ALA A 422 -14.02 -0.25 8.73
CA ALA A 422 -13.41 -1.38 8.02
C ALA A 422 -14.49 -2.18 7.28
N THR A 423 -14.11 -2.83 6.20
CA THR A 423 -14.98 -3.83 5.55
C THR A 423 -14.66 -5.21 6.12
N ILE A 424 -15.71 -6.01 6.31
CA ILE A 424 -15.58 -7.35 6.90
C ILE A 424 -16.09 -8.39 5.90
N TYR A 425 -15.23 -9.33 5.52
CA TYR A 425 -15.66 -10.52 4.81
C TYR A 425 -16.22 -11.55 5.77
N ARG A 426 -17.44 -12.01 5.53
CA ARG A 426 -18.13 -13.06 6.29
C ARG A 426 -18.05 -14.39 5.54
N HIS A 427 -17.33 -15.36 6.07
CA HIS A 427 -17.11 -16.65 5.42
C HIS A 427 -18.42 -17.44 5.17
N GLU A 428 -19.31 -17.45 6.15
CA GLU A 428 -20.56 -18.23 6.07
C GLU A 428 -21.53 -17.71 4.99
N SER A 429 -21.57 -16.39 4.78
CA SER A 429 -22.46 -15.74 3.80
C SER A 429 -21.77 -15.35 2.51
N HIS A 430 -20.43 -15.46 2.43
CA HIS A 430 -19.61 -15.01 1.32
C HIS A 430 -19.83 -13.53 0.95
N CYS A 431 -20.04 -12.65 1.94
CA CYS A 431 -20.28 -11.22 1.79
C CYS A 431 -19.46 -10.36 2.76
#